data_9b460fbbbbcf25db0e2699533799f7b9
#
_entry.id   9b460fbbbbcf25db0e2699533799f7b9
#
_cell.length_a   1.000
_cell.length_b   1.000
_cell.length_c   1.000
_cell.angle_alpha   90.00
_cell.angle_beta   90.00
_cell.angle_gamma   90.00
#
_symmetry.space_group_name_H-M   'P 1'
#
loop_
_entity.id
_entity.type
_entity.pdbx_description
1 polymer ?
#
loop_
_entity_poly.entity_id
_entity_poly.type
_entity_poly.pdbx_seq_one_letter_code
_entity_poly.pdbx_strand_id
1 'polypeptide(L)'
;MKKIILTIATAALISVNVFAADGGKKANETALNISYSVQQAFNADFSDATSVVWTVTKNVQKVDFVTFGTKKTAFYNLSGEFLGVTQYVDYNAIPAKSQKLIEEQYKGYKVGSVIVYQTNEALNNDIDQTTYFVDLKNTDHEVLVRITNSGKAEFFKQVK
;
A
#
# COMPACT_ATOMS: atom_id res chain seq x y z
N MET A 1 11.28 -18.88 15.72
CA MET A 1 10.46 -18.15 14.74
C MET A 1 10.15 -16.79 15.35
N LYS A 2 10.91 -15.75 14.97
CA LYS A 2 10.68 -14.39 15.46
C LYS A 2 9.54 -13.79 14.66
N LYS A 3 8.38 -13.60 15.29
CA LYS A 3 7.27 -12.83 14.72
C LYS A 3 7.75 -11.37 14.61
N ILE A 4 8.17 -10.97 13.44
CA ILE A 4 8.40 -9.56 13.13
C ILE A 4 7.02 -8.93 13.05
N ILE A 5 6.61 -8.26 14.12
CA ILE A 5 5.44 -7.39 14.09
C ILE A 5 5.86 -6.17 13.27
N LEU A 6 5.56 -6.21 11.99
CA LEU A 6 5.76 -5.10 11.07
C LEU A 6 4.77 -4.00 11.46
N THR A 7 5.16 -3.17 12.43
CA THR A 7 4.46 -1.91 12.70
C THR A 7 4.85 -0.94 11.58
N ILE A 8 4.31 -1.14 10.39
CA ILE A 8 4.36 -0.14 9.33
C ILE A 8 3.64 1.07 9.90
N ALA A 9 4.38 2.14 10.15
CA ALA A 9 3.83 3.39 10.61
C ALA A 9 2.73 3.83 9.61
N THR A 10 1.50 3.66 10.03
CA THR A 10 0.26 3.75 9.25
C THR A 10 -0.03 5.14 8.67
N ALA A 11 0.83 6.12 8.93
CA ALA A 11 0.71 7.47 8.38
C ALA A 11 1.12 7.56 6.88
N ALA A 12 1.84 6.57 6.34
CA ALA A 12 2.34 6.62 4.97
C ALA A 12 1.39 6.04 3.91
N LEU A 13 0.34 5.31 4.33
CA LEU A 13 -0.57 4.65 3.41
C LEU A 13 -1.68 5.56 2.86
N ILE A 14 -1.90 6.75 3.43
CA ILE A 14 -3.00 7.63 3.06
C ILE A 14 -2.48 9.04 2.70
N SER A 15 -1.36 9.17 2.02
CA SER A 15 -1.10 10.38 1.28
C SER A 15 -1.68 10.21 -0.12
N VAL A 16 -2.97 10.58 -0.26
CA VAL A 16 -3.58 10.79 -1.56
C VAL A 16 -2.88 12.02 -2.16
N ASN A 17 -1.74 11.81 -2.80
CA ASN A 17 -1.22 12.82 -3.71
C ASN A 17 -2.09 12.75 -4.95
N VAL A 18 -3.13 13.59 -4.97
CA VAL A 18 -3.81 13.97 -6.19
C VAL A 18 -2.74 14.61 -7.08
N PHE A 19 -2.25 13.91 -8.06
CA PHE A 19 -1.52 14.51 -9.16
C PHE A 19 -2.50 15.35 -9.97
N ALA A 20 -2.75 16.59 -9.52
CA ALA A 20 -3.23 17.61 -10.41
C ALA A 20 -2.07 17.90 -11.36
N ALA A 21 -2.26 17.58 -12.65
CA ALA A 21 -1.43 18.10 -13.72
C ALA A 21 -1.67 19.60 -13.78
N ASP A 22 -0.86 20.38 -13.09
CA ASP A 22 -0.68 21.80 -13.42
C ASP A 22 0.72 22.28 -13.04
N GLY A 23 1.21 23.18 -13.89
CA GLY A 23 2.59 23.59 -14.01
C GLY A 23 3.20 24.24 -12.77
N GLY A 24 4.45 23.86 -12.54
CA GLY A 24 5.49 24.76 -12.08
C GLY A 24 5.38 25.31 -10.66
N LYS A 25 5.77 24.50 -9.64
CA LYS A 25 6.55 25.00 -8.52
C LYS A 25 7.65 23.99 -8.23
N LYS A 26 8.92 24.41 -8.39
CA LYS A 26 10.08 23.68 -7.87
C LYS A 26 9.86 23.46 -6.39
N ALA A 27 9.45 22.25 -6.00
CA ALA A 27 9.63 21.79 -4.63
C ALA A 27 11.14 21.82 -4.38
N ASN A 28 11.56 22.43 -3.26
CA ASN A 28 12.94 22.35 -2.80
C ASN A 28 13.34 20.88 -2.83
N GLU A 29 14.24 20.52 -3.74
CA GLU A 29 14.97 19.27 -3.73
C GLU A 29 15.87 19.27 -2.49
N THR A 30 15.30 18.98 -1.33
CA THR A 30 16.07 18.36 -0.26
C THR A 30 16.54 17.06 -0.88
N ALA A 31 17.83 16.93 -1.17
CA ALA A 31 18.42 15.74 -1.77
C ALA A 31 17.95 14.54 -0.92
N LEU A 32 16.99 13.79 -1.45
CA LEU A 32 16.45 12.60 -0.80
C LEU A 32 17.61 11.62 -0.76
N ASN A 33 18.12 11.36 0.44
CA ASN A 33 19.27 10.47 0.64
C ASN A 33 18.81 9.01 0.51
N ILE A 34 18.45 8.65 -0.74
CA ILE A 34 18.04 7.29 -1.08
C ILE A 34 19.31 6.42 -1.05
N SER A 35 19.27 5.34 -0.30
CA SER A 35 20.43 4.45 -0.23
C SER A 35 20.66 3.76 -1.58
N TYR A 36 21.90 3.61 -1.97
CA TYR A 36 22.28 2.95 -3.21
C TYR A 36 21.73 1.51 -3.28
N SER A 37 21.77 0.77 -2.16
CA SER A 37 21.21 -0.58 -2.07
C SER A 37 19.71 -0.64 -2.38
N VAL A 38 18.94 0.36 -1.92
CA VAL A 38 17.50 0.45 -2.21
C VAL A 38 17.26 0.75 -3.69
N GLN A 39 18.03 1.66 -4.29
CA GLN A 39 17.91 1.95 -5.72
C GLN A 39 18.21 0.71 -6.58
N GLN A 40 19.24 -0.05 -6.24
CA GLN A 40 19.61 -1.28 -6.95
C GLN A 40 18.52 -2.34 -6.80
N ALA A 41 18.00 -2.54 -5.59
CA ALA A 41 16.91 -3.48 -5.35
C ALA A 41 15.66 -3.09 -6.15
N PHE A 42 15.25 -1.82 -6.09
CA PHE A 42 14.10 -1.34 -6.86
C PHE A 42 14.26 -1.54 -8.37
N ASN A 43 15.42 -1.21 -8.93
CA ASN A 43 15.68 -1.38 -10.36
C ASN A 43 15.70 -2.85 -10.79
N ALA A 44 16.10 -3.76 -9.89
CA ALA A 44 16.05 -5.19 -10.13
C ALA A 44 14.62 -5.74 -10.07
N ASP A 45 13.82 -5.27 -9.08
CA ASP A 45 12.45 -5.76 -8.86
C ASP A 45 11.45 -5.19 -9.89
N PHE A 46 11.67 -3.93 -10.35
CA PHE A 46 10.74 -3.16 -11.19
C PHE A 46 11.47 -2.46 -12.35
N SER A 47 12.12 -3.23 -13.21
CA SER A 47 12.94 -2.71 -14.31
C SER A 47 12.18 -1.88 -15.36
N ASP A 48 10.87 -2.07 -15.44
CA ASP A 48 9.95 -1.37 -16.36
C ASP A 48 9.20 -0.19 -15.71
N ALA A 49 9.60 0.18 -14.49
CA ALA A 49 8.98 1.27 -13.75
C ALA A 49 9.20 2.62 -14.43
N THR A 50 8.14 3.41 -14.51
CA THR A 50 8.11 4.79 -14.99
C THR A 50 7.52 5.72 -13.95
N SER A 51 7.69 7.04 -14.10
CA SER A 51 7.12 8.04 -13.18
C SER A 51 7.52 7.81 -11.71
N VAL A 52 8.79 7.51 -11.49
CA VAL A 52 9.34 7.10 -10.19
C VAL A 52 9.50 8.31 -9.26
N VAL A 53 8.87 8.26 -8.08
CA VAL A 53 8.93 9.30 -7.04
C VAL A 53 9.28 8.68 -5.70
N TRP A 54 10.38 9.13 -5.11
CA TRP A 54 10.88 8.62 -3.83
C TRP A 54 10.41 9.44 -2.64
N THR A 55 10.16 8.76 -1.53
CA THR A 55 9.93 9.37 -0.21
C THR A 55 10.74 8.61 0.84
N VAL A 56 11.58 9.32 1.57
CA VAL A 56 12.43 8.75 2.61
C VAL A 56 11.90 9.14 3.97
N THR A 57 11.70 8.14 4.83
CA THR A 57 11.32 8.30 6.23
C THR A 57 12.43 7.75 7.14
N LYS A 58 12.28 7.86 8.46
CA LYS A 58 13.27 7.34 9.42
C LYS A 58 13.49 5.83 9.32
N ASN A 59 12.48 5.06 8.89
CA ASN A 59 12.50 3.60 8.96
C ASN A 59 12.28 2.92 7.62
N VAL A 60 11.73 3.64 6.62
CA VAL A 60 11.28 3.07 5.36
C VAL A 60 11.59 4.05 4.23
N GLN A 61 12.05 3.54 3.11
CA GLN A 61 12.11 4.23 1.83
C GLN A 61 10.95 3.72 0.97
N LYS A 62 10.12 4.66 0.55
CA LYS A 62 8.93 4.41 -0.26
C LYS A 62 9.19 4.92 -1.67
N VAL A 63 8.72 4.19 -2.66
CA VAL A 63 8.75 4.60 -4.06
C VAL A 63 7.38 4.44 -4.70
N ASP A 64 6.84 5.54 -5.21
CA ASP A 64 5.64 5.56 -6.04
C ASP A 64 6.05 5.50 -7.50
N PHE A 65 5.45 4.64 -8.29
CA PHE A 65 5.81 4.42 -9.69
C PHE A 65 4.64 3.87 -10.51
N VAL A 66 4.83 3.81 -11.83
CA VAL A 66 3.88 3.20 -12.76
C VAL A 66 4.56 2.05 -13.47
N THR A 67 3.92 0.88 -13.52
CA THR A 67 4.32 -0.27 -14.33
C THR A 67 3.09 -0.84 -15.04
N PHE A 68 3.18 -1.14 -16.34
CA PHE A 68 2.06 -1.60 -17.17
C PHE A 68 0.77 -0.77 -17.00
N GLY A 69 0.92 0.57 -16.90
CA GLY A 69 -0.21 1.49 -16.72
C GLY A 69 -0.82 1.50 -15.31
N THR A 70 -0.34 0.68 -14.38
CA THR A 70 -0.83 0.60 -13.00
C THR A 70 0.08 1.37 -12.05
N LYS A 71 -0.51 2.27 -11.25
CA LYS A 71 0.21 2.95 -10.16
C LYS A 71 0.43 2.00 -9.01
N LYS A 72 1.67 1.92 -8.56
CA LYS A 72 2.09 1.09 -7.42
C LYS A 72 2.96 1.89 -6.45
N THR A 73 3.06 1.39 -5.22
CA THR A 73 3.98 1.90 -4.21
C THR A 73 4.76 0.74 -3.62
N ALA A 74 6.07 0.72 -3.79
CA ALA A 74 6.94 -0.24 -3.15
C ALA A 74 7.58 0.34 -1.87
N PHE A 75 7.88 -0.54 -0.93
CA PHE A 75 8.45 -0.21 0.36
C PHE A 75 9.72 -1.02 0.58
N TYR A 76 10.76 -0.34 1.01
CA TYR A 76 12.05 -0.94 1.36
C TYR A 76 12.49 -0.48 2.75
N ASN A 77 13.15 -1.35 3.50
CA ASN A 77 13.86 -0.91 4.70
C ASN A 77 15.15 -0.16 4.31
N LEU A 78 15.83 0.40 5.30
CA LEU A 78 17.04 1.19 5.04
C LEU A 78 18.23 0.34 4.53
N SER A 79 18.17 -0.96 4.68
CA SER A 79 19.20 -1.90 4.21
C SER A 79 19.00 -2.33 2.74
N GLY A 80 17.86 -1.97 2.13
CA GLY A 80 17.53 -2.36 0.76
C GLY A 80 16.68 -3.62 0.66
N GLU A 81 16.21 -4.18 1.79
CA GLU A 81 15.30 -5.31 1.79
C GLU A 81 13.89 -4.84 1.35
N PHE A 82 13.31 -5.54 0.39
CA PHE A 82 11.95 -5.31 -0.07
C PHE A 82 10.94 -5.75 0.99
N LEU A 83 10.08 -4.84 1.42
CA LEU A 83 9.06 -5.09 2.43
C LEU A 83 7.71 -5.48 1.80
N GLY A 84 7.45 -4.98 0.61
CA GLY A 84 6.21 -5.26 -0.12
C GLY A 84 5.81 -4.12 -1.05
N VAL A 85 4.74 -4.36 -1.81
CA VAL A 85 4.18 -3.41 -2.76
C VAL A 85 2.68 -3.28 -2.54
N THR A 86 2.15 -2.08 -2.76
CA THR A 86 0.72 -1.81 -2.77
C THR A 86 0.26 -1.31 -4.11
N GLN A 87 -1.01 -1.60 -4.44
CA GLN A 87 -1.74 -0.98 -5.54
C GLN A 87 -3.23 -0.89 -5.21
N TYR A 88 -3.93 0.04 -5.86
CA TYR A 88 -5.38 0.08 -5.82
C TYR A 88 -5.97 -1.02 -6.70
N VAL A 89 -7.04 -1.64 -6.23
CA VAL A 89 -7.78 -2.68 -6.93
C VAL A 89 -9.28 -2.47 -6.78
N ASP A 90 -10.06 -3.11 -7.65
CA ASP A 90 -11.50 -3.13 -7.50
C ASP A 90 -11.95 -3.96 -6.31
N TYR A 91 -13.11 -3.61 -5.73
CA TYR A 91 -13.68 -4.35 -4.60
C TYR A 91 -13.89 -5.85 -4.90
N ASN A 92 -14.17 -6.18 -6.15
CA ASN A 92 -14.33 -7.56 -6.62
C ASN A 92 -13.03 -8.39 -6.58
N ALA A 93 -11.87 -7.76 -6.39
CA ALA A 93 -10.60 -8.47 -6.17
C ALA A 93 -10.52 -9.14 -4.79
N ILE A 94 -11.37 -8.70 -3.85
CA ILE A 94 -11.46 -9.31 -2.51
C ILE A 94 -12.20 -10.64 -2.61
N PRO A 95 -11.78 -11.70 -1.91
CA PRO A 95 -12.49 -12.97 -1.88
C PRO A 95 -13.97 -12.80 -1.48
N ALA A 96 -14.88 -13.45 -2.19
CA ALA A 96 -16.34 -13.28 -1.99
C ALA A 96 -16.81 -13.54 -0.55
N LYS A 97 -16.15 -14.46 0.17
CA LYS A 97 -16.40 -14.71 1.60
C LYS A 97 -16.12 -13.47 2.44
N SER A 98 -15.02 -12.78 2.15
CA SER A 98 -14.62 -11.56 2.88
C SER A 98 -15.52 -10.38 2.54
N GLN A 99 -16.00 -10.26 1.29
CA GLN A 99 -16.98 -9.27 0.90
C GLN A 99 -18.26 -9.40 1.75
N LYS A 100 -18.81 -10.62 1.88
CA LYS A 100 -19.97 -10.89 2.74
C LYS A 100 -19.75 -10.50 4.20
N LEU A 101 -18.57 -10.79 4.75
CA LEU A 101 -18.23 -10.38 6.12
C LEU A 101 -18.22 -8.86 6.28
N ILE A 102 -17.69 -8.12 5.30
CA ILE A 102 -17.73 -6.65 5.30
C ILE A 102 -19.17 -6.15 5.28
N GLU A 103 -20.00 -6.67 4.38
CA GLU A 103 -21.42 -6.28 4.26
C GLU A 103 -22.23 -6.55 5.54
N GLU A 104 -21.93 -7.65 6.23
CA GLU A 104 -22.58 -8.02 7.49
C GLU A 104 -22.12 -7.16 8.68
N GLN A 105 -20.80 -6.94 8.81
CA GLN A 105 -20.21 -6.25 9.96
C GLN A 105 -20.28 -4.72 9.86
N TYR A 106 -20.25 -4.18 8.63
CA TYR A 106 -20.18 -2.74 8.38
C TYR A 106 -21.44 -2.23 7.64
N LYS A 107 -22.62 -2.66 8.12
CA LYS A 107 -23.91 -2.18 7.58
C LYS A 107 -23.98 -0.67 7.62
N GLY A 108 -24.40 -0.05 6.50
CA GLY A 108 -24.51 1.41 6.37
C GLY A 108 -23.21 2.13 5.97
N TYR A 109 -22.10 1.42 5.87
CA TYR A 109 -20.89 1.94 5.27
C TYR A 109 -20.90 1.73 3.75
N LYS A 110 -20.26 2.66 3.04
CA LYS A 110 -19.99 2.54 1.60
C LYS A 110 -18.52 2.22 1.42
N VAL A 111 -18.21 1.35 0.47
CA VAL A 111 -16.84 1.07 0.07
C VAL A 111 -16.28 2.28 -0.67
N GLY A 112 -15.15 2.79 -0.21
CA GLY A 112 -14.35 3.81 -0.87
C GLY A 112 -13.31 3.16 -1.78
N SER A 113 -12.08 3.08 -1.32
CA SER A 113 -10.97 2.47 -2.06
C SER A 113 -10.58 1.12 -1.47
N VAL A 114 -9.99 0.28 -2.31
CA VAL A 114 -9.37 -0.98 -1.90
C VAL A 114 -7.91 -0.97 -2.31
N ILE A 115 -7.04 -1.31 -1.37
CA ILE A 115 -5.60 -1.46 -1.59
C ILE A 115 -5.24 -2.92 -1.34
N VAL A 116 -4.54 -3.54 -2.27
CA VAL A 116 -3.86 -4.81 -2.04
C VAL A 116 -2.42 -4.55 -1.62
N TYR A 117 -1.95 -5.26 -0.62
CA TYR A 117 -0.56 -5.31 -0.18
C TYR A 117 -0.01 -6.72 -0.39
N GLN A 118 1.12 -6.81 -1.08
CA GLN A 118 1.80 -8.05 -1.40
C GLN A 118 3.24 -7.98 -0.92
N THR A 119 3.67 -8.98 -0.18
CA THR A 119 5.08 -9.19 0.19
C THR A 119 5.85 -9.86 -0.95
N ASN A 120 7.15 -10.03 -0.80
CA ASN A 120 7.97 -10.76 -1.77
C ASN A 120 7.49 -12.21 -1.96
N GLU A 121 7.06 -12.86 -0.90
CA GLU A 121 6.51 -14.22 -0.94
C GLU A 121 5.20 -14.28 -1.73
N ALA A 122 4.31 -13.28 -1.55
CA ALA A 122 3.07 -13.18 -2.31
C ALA A 122 3.30 -12.92 -3.82
N LEU A 123 4.35 -12.17 -4.17
CA LEU A 123 4.72 -11.94 -5.57
C LEU A 123 5.21 -13.22 -6.25
N ASN A 124 5.73 -14.18 -5.49
CA ASN A 124 6.17 -15.49 -5.95
C ASN A 124 5.05 -16.55 -5.97
N ASN A 125 3.77 -16.10 -6.06
CA ASN A 125 2.54 -16.91 -6.10
C ASN A 125 2.08 -17.54 -4.78
N ASP A 126 2.56 -17.07 -3.64
CA ASP A 126 1.96 -17.41 -2.35
C ASP A 126 0.79 -16.47 -2.04
N ILE A 127 -0.41 -16.88 -2.46
CA ILE A 127 -1.66 -16.13 -2.26
C ILE A 127 -1.94 -15.89 -0.78
N ASP A 128 -1.43 -16.74 0.12
CA ASP A 128 -1.64 -16.62 1.56
C ASP A 128 -0.95 -15.40 2.18
N GLN A 129 -0.01 -14.76 1.46
CA GLN A 129 0.69 -13.55 1.91
C GLN A 129 0.06 -12.25 1.40
N THR A 130 -1.06 -12.33 0.70
CA THR A 130 -1.79 -11.15 0.20
C THR A 130 -2.74 -10.62 1.27
N THR A 131 -2.66 -9.30 1.52
CA THR A 131 -3.51 -8.59 2.47
C THR A 131 -4.25 -7.47 1.73
N TYR A 132 -5.57 -7.34 1.97
CA TYR A 132 -6.33 -6.20 1.45
C TYR A 132 -6.67 -5.23 2.57
N PHE A 133 -6.69 -3.94 2.23
CA PHE A 133 -7.19 -2.87 3.08
C PHE A 133 -8.36 -2.19 2.37
N VAL A 134 -9.50 -2.17 3.02
CA VAL A 134 -10.75 -1.62 2.50
C VAL A 134 -11.09 -0.36 3.27
N ASP A 135 -11.20 0.74 2.56
CA ASP A 135 -11.73 1.99 3.10
C ASP A 135 -13.26 1.94 3.12
N LEU A 136 -13.84 2.09 4.29
CA LEU A 136 -15.27 2.05 4.53
C LEU A 136 -15.73 3.35 5.17
N LYS A 137 -16.75 4.00 4.58
CA LYS A 137 -17.18 5.32 4.98
C LYS A 137 -18.70 5.42 5.12
N ASN A 138 -19.14 6.08 6.18
CA ASN A 138 -20.51 6.56 6.35
C ASN A 138 -20.51 8.07 6.63
N THR A 139 -21.65 8.64 7.04
CA THR A 139 -21.79 10.07 7.38
C THR A 139 -20.83 10.52 8.48
N ASP A 140 -20.58 9.68 9.47
CA ASP A 140 -19.93 10.07 10.72
C ASP A 140 -18.52 9.51 10.86
N HIS A 141 -18.25 8.37 10.24
CA HIS A 141 -17.02 7.61 10.42
C HIS A 141 -16.41 7.17 9.10
N GLU A 142 -15.09 7.07 9.11
CA GLU A 142 -14.28 6.47 8.06
C GLU A 142 -13.29 5.51 8.73
N VAL A 143 -13.32 4.25 8.30
CA VAL A 143 -12.52 3.18 8.89
C VAL A 143 -11.80 2.38 7.82
N LEU A 144 -10.61 1.89 8.15
CA LEU A 144 -9.91 0.90 7.35
C LEU A 144 -10.14 -0.48 7.95
N VAL A 145 -10.52 -1.41 7.11
CA VAL A 145 -10.69 -2.83 7.43
C VAL A 145 -9.62 -3.62 6.71
N ARG A 146 -8.91 -4.47 7.44
CA ARG A 146 -7.93 -5.37 6.91
C ARG A 146 -8.56 -6.73 6.64
N ILE A 147 -8.36 -7.24 5.44
CA ILE A 147 -8.67 -8.64 5.10
C ILE A 147 -7.39 -9.43 5.22
N THR A 148 -7.37 -10.35 6.19
CA THR A 148 -6.21 -11.21 6.41
C THR A 148 -6.15 -12.34 5.39
N ASN A 149 -5.02 -13.01 5.30
CA ASN A 149 -4.83 -14.20 4.46
C ASN A 149 -5.84 -15.33 4.77
N SER A 150 -6.35 -15.40 6.02
CA SER A 150 -7.43 -16.33 6.38
C SER A 150 -8.83 -15.90 5.90
N GLY A 151 -8.95 -14.76 5.22
CA GLY A 151 -10.19 -14.18 4.73
C GLY A 151 -11.05 -13.50 5.80
N LYS A 152 -10.51 -13.26 7.00
CA LYS A 152 -11.22 -12.54 8.07
C LYS A 152 -11.16 -11.03 7.81
N ALA A 153 -12.29 -10.35 8.06
CA ALA A 153 -12.37 -8.91 8.07
C ALA A 153 -12.10 -8.41 9.51
N GLU A 154 -11.04 -7.63 9.68
CA GLU A 154 -10.62 -7.10 10.98
C GLU A 154 -10.54 -5.57 10.93
N PHE A 155 -11.09 -4.90 11.95
CA PHE A 155 -10.89 -3.47 12.11
C PHE A 155 -9.39 -3.17 12.19
N PHE A 156 -8.91 -2.26 11.35
CA PHE A 156 -7.50 -1.90 11.32
C PHE A 156 -7.26 -0.53 11.94
N LYS A 157 -8.03 0.49 11.50
CA LYS A 157 -7.83 1.87 11.93
C LYS A 157 -9.07 2.71 11.66
N GLN A 158 -9.36 3.66 12.56
CA GLN A 158 -10.27 4.75 12.30
C GLN A 158 -9.51 5.90 11.61
N VAL A 159 -10.08 6.43 10.53
CA VAL A 159 -9.50 7.53 9.74
C VAL A 159 -10.14 8.85 10.13
N LYS A 160 -11.46 8.82 10.35
CA LYS A 160 -12.28 9.96 10.78
C LYS A 160 -13.32 9.53 11.81
#